data_82d59ce3e67db8dc70614cf556762975
#
_entry.id   82d59ce3e67db8dc70614cf556762975
#
_cell.length_a   1.000
_cell.length_b   1.000
_cell.length_c   1.000
_cell.angle_alpha   90.00
_cell.angle_beta   90.00
_cell.angle_gamma   90.00
#
_symmetry.space_group_name_H-M   'P 1'
#
loop_
_entity.id
_entity.type
_entity.pdbx_description
1 polymer ?
#
loop_
_entity_poly.entity_id
_entity_poly.type
_entity_poly.pdbx_seq_one_letter_code
_entity_poly.pdbx_strand_id
1 'polypeptide(L)'
;PRIPTLQDVLGTADQAASTRVQGEGPHGRLPLTEEMLRQEPSGNLFGLTQNVGMGWAPDAALGAEYVIVSTQGGLRGEDGKPIALGYHTGHWEIGLLVKQAAETLRELGGVPCSVYCSDPCDGRTQGTTGMFDSLPYRNDASVVMRRLIRSLPTARGVMGVATCDKGLPATMLALAGMSHLPGVVVPGGVTLPAYGGEDAGQVQSLGARFAHGLITLEYAEEMGCKACGSPGGGCQFLGTAATSQVVAEALGLTLPHSALCPSGEPIWLDMAHRSALAL
;
A
#
# COMPACT_ATOMS: atom_id res chain seq x y z
N PRO A 1 -25.27 -8.13 19.26
CA PRO A 1 -24.12 -7.32 19.64
C PRO A 1 -24.33 -6.71 21.02
N ARG A 2 -23.33 -6.79 21.89
CA ARG A 2 -23.35 -6.13 23.21
C ARG A 2 -23.20 -4.62 23.00
N ILE A 3 -24.07 -3.82 23.62
CA ILE A 3 -23.89 -2.36 23.65
C ILE A 3 -22.88 -2.06 24.78
N PRO A 4 -21.78 -1.35 24.52
CA PRO A 4 -20.82 -1.00 25.56
C PRO A 4 -21.44 -0.07 26.59
N THR A 5 -21.07 -0.23 27.86
CA THR A 5 -21.46 0.68 28.95
C THR A 5 -20.51 1.88 29.01
N LEU A 6 -20.88 2.93 29.72
CA LEU A 6 -20.00 4.08 29.95
C LEU A 6 -18.70 3.65 30.64
N GLN A 7 -18.74 2.68 31.56
CA GLN A 7 -17.57 2.13 32.21
C GLN A 7 -16.64 1.39 31.26
N ASP A 8 -17.19 0.66 30.27
CA ASP A 8 -16.38 0.01 29.21
C ASP A 8 -15.62 1.06 28.39
N VAL A 9 -16.17 2.27 28.23
CA VAL A 9 -15.57 3.36 27.45
C VAL A 9 -14.54 4.17 28.26
N LEU A 10 -14.88 4.49 29.51
CA LEU A 10 -14.05 5.38 30.35
C LEU A 10 -12.88 4.65 31.03
N GLY A 11 -12.97 3.33 31.20
CA GLY A 11 -11.99 2.57 31.97
C GLY A 11 -12.00 2.95 33.47
N THR A 12 -10.88 2.75 34.14
CA THR A 12 -10.69 3.09 35.58
C THR A 12 -9.58 4.14 35.76
N ALA A 13 -9.71 4.97 36.80
CA ALA A 13 -8.68 5.95 37.15
C ALA A 13 -7.34 5.30 37.51
N ASP A 14 -7.35 4.10 38.09
CA ASP A 14 -6.15 3.35 38.48
C ASP A 14 -5.33 2.92 37.26
N GLN A 15 -5.98 2.60 36.13
CA GLN A 15 -5.28 2.28 34.89
C GLN A 15 -4.49 3.48 34.35
N ALA A 16 -5.06 4.68 34.43
CA ALA A 16 -4.36 5.91 34.03
C ALA A 16 -3.21 6.27 34.99
N ALA A 17 -3.41 6.07 36.30
CA ALA A 17 -2.42 6.36 37.32
C ALA A 17 -1.19 5.43 37.32
N SER A 18 -1.33 4.20 36.81
CA SER A 18 -0.26 3.21 36.73
C SER A 18 0.59 3.30 35.45
N THR A 19 0.40 4.33 34.63
CA THR A 19 1.10 4.50 33.35
C THR A 19 2.60 4.74 33.55
N ARG A 20 3.44 3.97 32.88
CA ARG A 20 4.88 4.23 32.82
C ARG A 20 5.15 5.47 31.96
N VAL A 21 5.99 6.37 32.46
CA VAL A 21 6.40 7.62 31.80
C VAL A 21 7.84 7.60 31.26
N GLN A 22 8.57 6.51 31.57
CA GLN A 22 9.92 6.29 31.09
C GLN A 22 10.09 4.83 30.65
N GLY A 23 11.00 4.59 29.68
CA GLY A 23 11.41 3.28 29.21
C GLY A 23 12.93 3.20 29.06
N GLU A 24 13.46 1.98 28.93
CA GLU A 24 14.89 1.72 28.85
C GLU A 24 15.56 2.31 27.60
N GLY A 25 14.80 2.35 26.51
CA GLY A 25 15.30 2.81 25.21
C GLY A 25 16.21 1.82 24.49
N PRO A 26 16.63 2.14 23.26
CA PRO A 26 17.59 1.33 22.51
C PRO A 26 19.00 1.40 23.13
N HIS A 27 19.75 0.29 23.02
CA HIS A 27 21.15 0.21 23.43
C HIS A 27 22.10 0.46 22.24
N GLY A 28 23.30 0.97 22.52
CA GLY A 28 24.35 1.19 21.53
C GLY A 28 24.70 2.67 21.36
N ARG A 29 25.36 2.97 20.25
CA ARG A 29 25.77 4.34 19.91
C ARG A 29 25.49 4.57 18.43
N LEU A 30 24.94 5.71 18.09
CA LEU A 30 24.84 6.13 16.69
C LEU A 30 26.25 6.38 16.12
N PRO A 31 26.49 6.01 14.85
CA PRO A 31 27.78 6.21 14.19
C PRO A 31 27.98 7.66 13.74
N LEU A 32 27.84 8.60 14.67
CA LEU A 32 27.97 10.05 14.41
C LEU A 32 29.44 10.46 14.35
N THR A 33 29.76 11.40 13.47
CA THR A 33 31.05 12.06 13.39
C THR A 33 30.94 13.53 13.81
N GLU A 34 32.08 14.15 14.16
CA GLU A 34 32.08 15.60 14.46
C GLU A 34 31.65 16.42 13.24
N GLU A 35 32.00 15.98 12.04
CA GLU A 35 31.62 16.65 10.81
C GLU A 35 30.10 16.63 10.61
N MET A 36 29.46 15.46 10.78
CA MET A 36 28.00 15.32 10.72
C MET A 36 27.33 16.26 11.73
N LEU A 37 27.82 16.29 12.98
CA LEU A 37 27.25 17.14 14.02
C LEU A 37 27.38 18.62 13.72
N ARG A 38 28.35 19.05 12.91
CA ARG A 38 28.60 20.45 12.57
C ARG A 38 27.91 20.88 11.27
N GLN A 39 27.73 19.97 10.30
CA GLN A 39 27.36 20.33 8.93
C GLN A 39 25.98 19.81 8.52
N GLU A 40 25.55 18.67 9.08
CA GLU A 40 24.26 18.08 8.69
C GLU A 40 23.08 18.89 9.25
N PRO A 41 21.99 18.99 8.49
CA PRO A 41 20.74 19.51 9.03
C PRO A 41 20.29 18.70 10.25
N SER A 42 19.77 19.36 11.27
CA SER A 42 19.30 18.70 12.49
C SER A 42 18.27 17.59 12.23
N GLY A 43 17.47 17.72 11.18
CA GLY A 43 16.51 16.70 10.75
C GLY A 43 17.17 15.39 10.30
N ASN A 44 18.32 15.46 9.62
CA ASN A 44 19.05 14.26 9.20
C ASN A 44 19.59 13.50 10.41
N LEU A 45 20.17 14.20 11.38
CA LEU A 45 20.65 13.60 12.62
C LEU A 45 19.51 13.02 13.46
N PHE A 46 18.39 13.75 13.53
CA PHE A 46 17.19 13.26 14.21
C PHE A 46 16.59 12.02 13.54
N GLY A 47 16.65 11.95 12.20
CA GLY A 47 16.23 10.78 11.42
C GLY A 47 16.97 9.51 11.86
N LEU A 48 18.29 9.56 12.05
CA LEU A 48 19.06 8.43 12.56
C LEU A 48 18.59 7.98 13.95
N THR A 49 18.27 8.94 14.82
CA THR A 49 17.70 8.66 16.15
C THR A 49 16.34 7.96 16.03
N GLN A 50 15.49 8.43 15.11
CA GLN A 50 14.18 7.82 14.88
C GLN A 50 14.30 6.39 14.32
N ASN A 51 15.22 6.15 13.38
CA ASN A 51 15.45 4.82 12.83
C ASN A 51 15.82 3.81 13.94
N VAL A 52 16.74 4.18 14.81
CA VAL A 52 17.13 3.35 15.96
C VAL A 52 15.99 3.20 16.97
N GLY A 53 15.25 4.29 17.23
CA GLY A 53 14.07 4.26 18.10
C GLY A 53 12.97 3.32 17.61
N MET A 54 12.86 3.10 16.31
CA MET A 54 11.97 2.13 15.66
C MET A 54 12.55 0.70 15.62
N GLY A 55 13.74 0.47 16.16
CA GLY A 55 14.35 -0.85 16.26
C GLY A 55 15.39 -1.17 15.19
N TRP A 56 15.82 -0.17 14.37
CA TRP A 56 16.92 -0.38 13.44
C TRP A 56 18.26 -0.46 14.19
N ALA A 57 19.16 -1.32 13.73
CA ALA A 57 20.46 -1.47 14.37
C ALA A 57 21.31 -0.18 14.20
N PRO A 58 21.95 0.35 15.27
CA PRO A 58 22.71 1.60 15.19
C PRO A 58 23.84 1.58 14.16
N ASP A 59 24.52 0.46 13.99
CA ASP A 59 25.62 0.26 13.03
C ASP A 59 25.15 0.25 11.57
N ALA A 60 23.90 -0.09 11.32
CA ALA A 60 23.26 -0.08 10.00
C ALA A 60 22.50 1.24 9.71
N ALA A 61 22.48 2.20 10.64
CA ALA A 61 21.67 3.41 10.52
C ALA A 61 22.14 4.38 9.42
N LEU A 62 23.39 4.27 8.94
CA LEU A 62 23.91 5.07 7.83
C LEU A 62 23.70 4.44 6.45
N GLY A 63 22.98 3.34 6.35
CA GLY A 63 22.59 2.75 5.06
C GLY A 63 21.81 3.73 4.19
N ALA A 64 21.86 3.55 2.87
CA ALA A 64 21.08 4.36 1.94
C ALA A 64 19.58 4.21 2.24
N GLU A 65 18.88 5.33 2.42
CA GLU A 65 17.45 5.32 2.73
C GLU A 65 16.60 5.30 1.45
N TYR A 66 15.58 4.45 1.45
CA TYR A 66 14.64 4.30 0.34
C TYR A 66 13.20 4.45 0.83
N VAL A 67 12.39 5.23 0.13
CA VAL A 67 10.96 5.34 0.44
C VAL A 67 10.19 4.28 -0.34
N ILE A 68 9.36 3.52 0.37
CA ILE A 68 8.33 2.67 -0.25
C ILE A 68 6.98 3.31 0.10
N VAL A 69 6.35 3.96 -0.89
CA VAL A 69 5.00 4.52 -0.74
C VAL A 69 3.99 3.54 -1.31
N SER A 70 2.94 3.23 -0.55
CA SER A 70 1.95 2.25 -1.02
C SER A 70 0.50 2.63 -0.71
N THR A 71 -0.42 1.98 -1.45
CA THR A 71 -1.87 2.11 -1.27
C THR A 71 -2.44 1.00 -0.37
N GLN A 72 -1.62 0.40 0.47
CA GLN A 72 -2.04 -0.63 1.41
C GLN A 72 -3.21 -0.17 2.28
N GLY A 73 -4.14 -1.09 2.56
CA GLY A 73 -5.27 -0.87 3.47
C GLY A 73 -5.84 -2.19 3.96
N GLY A 74 -6.63 -2.14 5.04
CA GLY A 74 -7.14 -3.32 5.71
C GLY A 74 -6.13 -3.96 6.66
N LEU A 75 -6.62 -4.90 7.48
CA LEU A 75 -5.82 -5.63 8.47
C LEU A 75 -6.20 -7.11 8.45
N ARG A 76 -5.21 -7.98 8.59
CA ARG A 76 -5.40 -9.42 8.84
C ARG A 76 -4.69 -9.82 10.13
N GLY A 77 -5.22 -10.83 10.80
CA GLY A 77 -4.57 -11.48 11.93
C GLY A 77 -3.42 -12.39 11.49
N GLU A 78 -2.71 -12.93 12.48
CA GLU A 78 -1.62 -13.89 12.24
C GLU A 78 -2.11 -15.18 11.55
N ASP A 79 -3.39 -15.53 11.71
CA ASP A 79 -4.07 -16.64 11.03
C ASP A 79 -4.49 -16.32 9.59
N GLY A 80 -4.15 -15.13 9.08
CA GLY A 80 -4.48 -14.66 7.74
C GLY A 80 -5.94 -14.21 7.57
N LYS A 81 -6.78 -14.32 8.61
CA LYS A 81 -8.19 -13.89 8.53
C LYS A 81 -8.33 -12.37 8.60
N PRO A 82 -9.30 -11.79 7.91
CA PRO A 82 -9.53 -10.36 7.97
C PRO A 82 -10.03 -9.92 9.35
N ILE A 83 -9.35 -8.92 9.94
CA ILE A 83 -9.78 -8.19 11.14
C ILE A 83 -10.54 -6.93 10.70
N ALA A 84 -10.01 -6.21 9.72
CA ALA A 84 -10.65 -5.07 9.09
C ALA A 84 -10.44 -5.16 7.57
N LEU A 85 -11.51 -4.94 6.82
CA LEU A 85 -11.46 -4.99 5.36
C LEU A 85 -10.90 -3.69 4.79
N GLY A 86 -10.09 -3.79 3.74
CA GLY A 86 -9.84 -2.67 2.83
C GLY A 86 -11.09 -2.38 1.98
N TYR A 87 -11.04 -1.33 1.18
CA TYR A 87 -12.20 -0.97 0.35
C TYR A 87 -12.41 -1.92 -0.83
N HIS A 88 -11.38 -2.62 -1.28
CA HIS A 88 -11.51 -3.74 -2.22
C HIS A 88 -10.45 -4.82 -1.97
N THR A 89 -10.56 -5.95 -2.69
CA THR A 89 -9.53 -6.99 -2.70
C THR A 89 -8.21 -6.41 -3.19
N GLY A 90 -7.11 -6.82 -2.56
CA GLY A 90 -5.76 -6.42 -2.96
C GLY A 90 -5.12 -5.33 -2.12
N HIS A 91 -5.87 -4.50 -1.44
CA HIS A 91 -5.29 -3.44 -0.62
C HIS A 91 -4.42 -3.97 0.53
N TRP A 92 -4.81 -5.07 1.15
CA TRP A 92 -3.97 -5.68 2.18
C TRP A 92 -2.79 -6.43 1.56
N GLU A 93 -3.04 -7.17 0.49
CA GLU A 93 -2.06 -8.01 -0.19
C GLU A 93 -0.91 -7.18 -0.80
N ILE A 94 -1.12 -5.92 -1.15
CA ILE A 94 -0.04 -4.98 -1.51
C ILE A 94 1.04 -4.93 -0.43
N GLY A 95 0.69 -5.07 0.84
CA GLY A 95 1.64 -5.15 1.93
C GLY A 95 2.64 -6.30 1.80
N LEU A 96 2.30 -7.39 1.11
CA LEU A 96 3.22 -8.49 0.82
C LEU A 96 4.29 -8.06 -0.20
N LEU A 97 3.92 -7.26 -1.21
CA LEU A 97 4.87 -6.68 -2.16
C LEU A 97 5.78 -5.66 -1.46
N VAL A 98 5.22 -4.82 -0.59
CA VAL A 98 6.00 -3.88 0.24
C VAL A 98 6.99 -4.62 1.11
N LYS A 99 6.56 -5.71 1.77
CA LYS A 99 7.42 -6.55 2.60
C LYS A 99 8.56 -7.14 1.78
N GLN A 100 8.26 -7.76 0.64
CA GLN A 100 9.28 -8.37 -0.23
C GLN A 100 10.31 -7.33 -0.70
N ALA A 101 9.86 -6.15 -1.12
CA ALA A 101 10.75 -5.08 -1.54
C ALA A 101 11.62 -4.56 -0.38
N ALA A 102 11.04 -4.38 0.80
CA ALA A 102 11.75 -3.91 1.98
C ALA A 102 12.82 -4.93 2.44
N GLU A 103 12.50 -6.22 2.43
CA GLU A 103 13.45 -7.30 2.74
C GLU A 103 14.63 -7.28 1.75
N THR A 104 14.35 -7.14 0.46
CA THR A 104 15.40 -7.04 -0.57
C THR A 104 16.30 -5.82 -0.37
N LEU A 105 15.74 -4.63 -0.17
CA LEU A 105 16.52 -3.42 0.08
C LEU A 105 17.38 -3.55 1.35
N ARG A 106 16.85 -4.17 2.40
CA ARG A 106 17.58 -4.44 3.64
C ARG A 106 18.74 -5.41 3.43
N GLU A 107 18.55 -6.48 2.66
CA GLU A 107 19.60 -7.45 2.30
C GLU A 107 20.75 -6.77 1.52
N LEU A 108 20.44 -5.72 0.75
CA LEU A 108 21.43 -4.90 0.05
C LEU A 108 22.09 -3.83 0.95
N GLY A 109 21.77 -3.81 2.25
CA GLY A 109 22.32 -2.83 3.21
C GLY A 109 21.62 -1.47 3.20
N GLY A 110 20.47 -1.34 2.53
CA GLY A 110 19.65 -0.15 2.55
C GLY A 110 18.73 -0.07 3.77
N VAL A 111 18.18 1.10 4.01
CA VAL A 111 17.19 1.39 5.05
C VAL A 111 15.84 1.70 4.38
N PRO A 112 14.95 0.72 4.22
CA PRO A 112 13.63 0.96 3.66
C PRO A 112 12.70 1.64 4.66
N CYS A 113 12.06 2.74 4.23
CA CYS A 113 11.04 3.45 4.98
C CYS A 113 9.69 3.28 4.27
N SER A 114 8.74 2.62 4.91
CA SER A 114 7.43 2.34 4.33
C SER A 114 6.38 3.31 4.84
N VAL A 115 5.66 3.96 3.90
CA VAL A 115 4.61 4.93 4.17
C VAL A 115 3.36 4.62 3.34
N TYR A 116 2.19 4.97 3.86
CA TYR A 116 0.92 4.52 3.30
C TYR A 116 -0.02 5.68 3.00
N CYS A 117 -0.70 5.59 1.86
CA CYS A 117 -1.79 6.47 1.45
C CYS A 117 -2.81 5.61 0.69
N SER A 118 -3.76 4.99 1.42
CA SER A 118 -4.79 4.13 0.82
C SER A 118 -5.69 4.92 -0.13
N ASP A 119 -6.51 4.25 -0.91
CA ASP A 119 -7.38 4.86 -1.90
C ASP A 119 -8.83 4.34 -1.83
N PRO A 120 -9.80 5.14 -2.31
CA PRO A 120 -11.19 4.71 -2.43
C PRO A 120 -11.35 3.71 -3.58
N CYS A 121 -12.49 3.04 -3.62
CA CYS A 121 -12.87 2.13 -4.67
C CYS A 121 -14.11 2.67 -5.42
N ASP A 122 -13.97 2.96 -6.71
CA ASP A 122 -15.07 3.42 -7.56
C ASP A 122 -16.20 2.40 -7.64
N GLY A 123 -15.89 1.11 -7.63
CA GLY A 123 -16.89 0.06 -7.60
C GLY A 123 -17.80 0.11 -6.37
N ARG A 124 -17.27 0.52 -5.20
CA ARG A 124 -18.08 0.71 -3.99
C ARG A 124 -18.89 2.00 -3.98
N THR A 125 -18.39 3.03 -4.64
CA THR A 125 -19.03 4.35 -4.65
C THR A 125 -19.95 4.54 -5.84
N GLN A 126 -19.92 3.65 -6.82
CA GLN A 126 -20.73 3.70 -8.03
C GLN A 126 -22.23 3.84 -7.69
N GLY A 127 -22.90 4.81 -8.30
CA GLY A 127 -24.29 5.12 -8.03
C GLY A 127 -24.57 5.80 -6.70
N THR A 128 -23.54 6.23 -5.96
CA THR A 128 -23.65 6.97 -4.70
C THR A 128 -22.97 8.34 -4.79
N THR A 129 -23.20 9.20 -3.81
CA THR A 129 -22.54 10.52 -3.71
C THR A 129 -21.03 10.42 -3.52
N GLY A 130 -20.50 9.29 -2.96
CA GLY A 130 -19.08 9.06 -2.81
C GLY A 130 -18.31 9.04 -4.13
N MET A 131 -18.99 8.84 -5.25
CA MET A 131 -18.36 8.87 -6.57
C MET A 131 -17.84 10.27 -6.95
N PHE A 132 -18.42 11.34 -6.39
CA PHE A 132 -17.95 12.70 -6.64
C PHE A 132 -16.55 12.99 -6.07
N ASP A 133 -16.12 12.25 -5.07
CA ASP A 133 -14.81 12.41 -4.44
C ASP A 133 -13.69 11.61 -5.17
N SER A 134 -14.05 10.72 -6.06
CA SER A 134 -13.14 9.76 -6.67
C SER A 134 -12.02 10.43 -7.47
N LEU A 135 -12.34 11.31 -8.43
CA LEU A 135 -11.32 12.02 -9.22
C LEU A 135 -10.52 13.04 -8.41
N PRO A 136 -11.15 13.91 -7.61
CA PRO A 136 -10.43 14.79 -6.69
C PRO A 136 -9.44 14.03 -5.82
N TYR A 137 -9.85 12.90 -5.23
CA TYR A 137 -8.99 12.08 -4.40
C TYR A 137 -7.69 11.66 -5.09
N ARG A 138 -7.73 11.26 -6.36
CA ARG A 138 -6.53 10.89 -7.11
C ARG A 138 -5.49 12.02 -7.11
N ASN A 139 -5.94 13.25 -7.32
CA ASN A 139 -5.07 14.41 -7.35
C ASN A 139 -4.53 14.74 -5.95
N ASP A 140 -5.38 14.69 -4.94
CA ASP A 140 -5.00 14.93 -3.54
C ASP A 140 -4.01 13.87 -3.05
N ALA A 141 -4.27 12.59 -3.34
CA ALA A 141 -3.39 11.49 -3.00
C ALA A 141 -1.99 11.67 -3.63
N SER A 142 -1.90 12.12 -4.89
CA SER A 142 -0.61 12.37 -5.53
C SER A 142 0.20 13.45 -4.81
N VAL A 143 -0.47 14.49 -4.32
CA VAL A 143 0.15 15.56 -3.51
C VAL A 143 0.58 15.03 -2.16
N VAL A 144 -0.27 14.24 -1.49
CA VAL A 144 0.05 13.61 -0.19
C VAL A 144 1.24 12.68 -0.32
N MET A 145 1.24 11.76 -1.29
CA MET A 145 2.35 10.84 -1.54
C MET A 145 3.66 11.59 -1.81
N ARG A 146 3.64 12.64 -2.63
CA ARG A 146 4.82 13.47 -2.88
C ARG A 146 5.32 14.14 -1.59
N ARG A 147 4.43 14.60 -0.70
CA ARG A 147 4.81 15.17 0.60
C ARG A 147 5.42 14.13 1.52
N LEU A 148 4.88 12.90 1.54
CA LEU A 148 5.45 11.78 2.29
C LEU A 148 6.88 11.46 1.81
N ILE A 149 7.10 11.37 0.50
CA ILE A 149 8.44 11.16 -0.07
C ILE A 149 9.40 12.27 0.37
N ARG A 150 8.99 13.53 0.27
CA ARG A 150 9.82 14.69 0.67
C ARG A 150 10.06 14.77 2.17
N SER A 151 9.29 14.06 2.98
CA SER A 151 9.49 14.01 4.44
C SER A 151 10.70 13.16 4.83
N LEU A 152 11.29 12.42 3.89
CA LEU A 152 12.58 11.76 4.04
C LEU A 152 13.61 12.43 3.12
N PRO A 153 14.22 13.56 3.52
CA PRO A 153 15.10 14.35 2.65
C PRO A 153 16.39 13.64 2.26
N THR A 154 16.76 12.60 2.98
CA THR A 154 17.93 11.73 2.76
C THR A 154 17.65 10.58 1.79
N ALA A 155 16.42 10.44 1.29
CA ALA A 155 16.04 9.37 0.37
C ALA A 155 16.92 9.33 -0.88
N ARG A 156 17.37 8.13 -1.24
CA ARG A 156 18.19 7.83 -2.42
C ARG A 156 17.38 7.28 -3.58
N GLY A 157 16.18 6.78 -3.29
CA GLY A 157 15.25 6.29 -4.30
C GLY A 157 13.85 6.09 -3.74
N VAL A 158 12.89 5.90 -4.64
CA VAL A 158 11.47 5.77 -4.29
C VAL A 158 10.84 4.60 -5.04
N MET A 159 10.19 3.73 -4.30
CA MET A 159 9.32 2.69 -4.86
C MET A 159 7.87 3.03 -4.58
N GLY A 160 7.04 2.99 -5.62
CA GLY A 160 5.60 3.10 -5.49
C GLY A 160 4.95 1.72 -5.63
N VAL A 161 4.30 1.21 -4.59
CA VAL A 161 3.59 -0.08 -4.62
C VAL A 161 2.09 0.20 -4.54
N ALA A 162 1.41 0.11 -5.67
CA ALA A 162 0.04 0.60 -5.75
C ALA A 162 -0.84 -0.24 -6.67
N THR A 163 -2.13 -0.18 -6.41
CA THR A 163 -3.17 -0.78 -7.24
C THR A 163 -4.32 0.21 -7.42
N CYS A 164 -5.33 -0.22 -8.17
CA CYS A 164 -6.56 0.52 -8.40
C CYS A 164 -6.40 1.77 -9.28
N ASP A 165 -7.55 2.27 -9.74
CA ASP A 165 -7.66 3.36 -10.72
C ASP A 165 -7.42 4.76 -10.13
N LYS A 166 -7.28 4.87 -8.81
CA LYS A 166 -6.88 6.10 -8.12
C LYS A 166 -5.45 6.03 -7.59
N GLY A 167 -5.16 4.99 -6.84
CA GLY A 167 -3.87 4.84 -6.16
C GLY A 167 -2.70 4.71 -7.11
N LEU A 168 -2.81 3.89 -8.14
CA LEU A 168 -1.71 3.70 -9.08
C LEU A 168 -1.40 4.94 -9.91
N PRO A 169 -2.37 5.63 -10.56
CA PRO A 169 -2.12 6.89 -11.22
C PRO A 169 -1.62 8.00 -10.28
N ALA A 170 -2.13 8.06 -9.04
CA ALA A 170 -1.64 9.00 -8.04
C ALA A 170 -0.16 8.76 -7.70
N THR A 171 0.22 7.50 -7.56
CA THR A 171 1.62 7.10 -7.34
C THR A 171 2.50 7.50 -8.53
N MET A 172 2.08 7.22 -9.76
CA MET A 172 2.80 7.63 -10.97
C MET A 172 3.01 9.15 -11.02
N LEU A 173 1.97 9.93 -10.72
CA LEU A 173 2.05 11.40 -10.64
C LEU A 173 3.00 11.86 -9.53
N ALA A 174 2.97 11.21 -8.37
CA ALA A 174 3.86 11.52 -7.26
C ALA A 174 5.33 11.27 -7.63
N LEU A 175 5.64 10.12 -8.25
CA LEU A 175 6.98 9.79 -8.69
C LEU A 175 7.46 10.74 -9.80
N ALA A 176 6.60 11.08 -10.77
CA ALA A 176 6.91 12.07 -11.80
C ALA A 176 7.28 13.44 -11.20
N GLY A 177 6.57 13.84 -10.12
CA GLY A 177 6.88 15.05 -9.36
C GLY A 177 8.16 14.98 -8.52
N MET A 178 8.80 13.81 -8.45
CA MET A 178 10.06 13.54 -7.74
C MET A 178 11.15 13.03 -8.68
N SER A 179 11.15 13.47 -9.92
CA SER A 179 12.02 13.01 -11.01
C SER A 179 13.54 13.17 -10.78
N HIS A 180 13.94 13.88 -9.72
CA HIS A 180 15.33 13.96 -9.29
C HIS A 180 15.81 12.73 -8.50
N LEU A 181 14.90 11.86 -8.09
CA LEU A 181 15.20 10.58 -7.43
C LEU A 181 14.98 9.43 -8.42
N PRO A 182 15.81 8.39 -8.39
CA PRO A 182 15.46 7.12 -9.01
C PRO A 182 14.10 6.64 -8.50
N GLY A 183 13.27 6.12 -9.40
CA GLY A 183 11.94 5.68 -9.01
C GLY A 183 11.45 4.50 -9.83
N VAL A 184 10.73 3.59 -9.21
CA VAL A 184 10.10 2.44 -9.84
C VAL A 184 8.70 2.22 -9.27
N VAL A 185 7.77 1.81 -10.12
CA VAL A 185 6.42 1.40 -9.70
C VAL A 185 6.34 -0.11 -9.69
N VAL A 186 5.74 -0.66 -8.65
CA VAL A 186 5.34 -2.06 -8.55
C VAL A 186 3.82 -2.10 -8.54
N PRO A 187 3.19 -2.48 -9.64
CA PRO A 187 1.74 -2.59 -9.68
C PRO A 187 1.26 -3.76 -8.84
N GLY A 188 0.07 -3.62 -8.24
CA GLY A 188 -0.51 -4.65 -7.39
C GLY A 188 -0.90 -5.94 -8.12
N GLY A 189 -0.83 -5.98 -9.43
CA GLY A 189 -1.25 -7.12 -10.23
C GLY A 189 -2.76 -7.25 -10.30
N VAL A 190 -3.25 -8.44 -10.60
CA VAL A 190 -4.69 -8.72 -10.74
C VAL A 190 -5.10 -9.95 -9.96
N THR A 191 -6.32 -9.93 -9.41
CA THR A 191 -6.98 -11.16 -8.96
C THR A 191 -7.38 -12.00 -10.17
N LEU A 192 -7.35 -13.30 -10.02
CA LEU A 192 -7.89 -14.21 -11.05
C LEU A 192 -9.43 -14.27 -10.96
N PRO A 193 -10.14 -14.43 -12.09
CA PRO A 193 -11.56 -14.77 -12.05
C PRO A 193 -11.75 -16.16 -11.45
N ALA A 194 -12.84 -16.36 -10.71
CA ALA A 194 -13.16 -17.67 -10.14
C ALA A 194 -13.61 -18.66 -11.24
N TYR A 195 -13.30 -19.95 -11.05
CA TYR A 195 -13.83 -20.99 -11.94
C TYR A 195 -15.36 -20.99 -11.90
N GLY A 196 -15.99 -20.89 -13.08
CA GLY A 196 -17.44 -20.82 -13.20
C GLY A 196 -18.06 -19.54 -12.63
N GLY A 197 -17.25 -18.53 -12.34
CA GLY A 197 -17.68 -17.19 -11.94
C GLY A 197 -17.62 -16.19 -13.10
N GLU A 198 -18.09 -15.00 -12.84
CA GLU A 198 -17.96 -13.83 -13.71
C GLU A 198 -16.84 -12.93 -13.24
N ASP A 199 -16.28 -12.11 -14.14
CA ASP A 199 -15.32 -11.10 -13.77
C ASP A 199 -15.96 -9.93 -12.97
N ALA A 200 -15.12 -9.15 -12.31
CA ALA A 200 -15.59 -8.04 -11.47
C ALA A 200 -16.41 -6.99 -12.24
N GLY A 201 -16.17 -6.79 -13.53
CA GLY A 201 -16.96 -5.88 -14.37
C GLY A 201 -18.38 -6.40 -14.62
N GLN A 202 -18.52 -7.69 -14.88
CA GLN A 202 -19.83 -8.32 -15.07
C GLN A 202 -20.61 -8.36 -13.75
N VAL A 203 -19.96 -8.66 -12.63
CA VAL A 203 -20.58 -8.64 -11.30
C VAL A 203 -21.14 -7.25 -10.94
N GLN A 204 -20.48 -6.17 -11.35
CA GLN A 204 -21.01 -4.81 -11.16
C GLN A 204 -22.33 -4.57 -11.90
N SER A 205 -22.64 -5.32 -12.93
CA SER A 205 -23.87 -5.20 -13.72
C SER A 205 -25.02 -6.09 -13.23
N LEU A 206 -24.83 -6.91 -12.20
CA LEU A 206 -25.84 -7.88 -11.72
C LEU A 206 -27.20 -7.22 -11.43
N GLY A 207 -27.19 -6.08 -10.74
CA GLY A 207 -28.42 -5.36 -10.41
C GLY A 207 -29.19 -4.90 -11.65
N ALA A 208 -28.50 -4.34 -12.64
CA ALA A 208 -29.11 -3.90 -13.89
C ALA A 208 -29.63 -5.09 -14.71
N ARG A 209 -28.87 -6.17 -14.81
CA ARG A 209 -29.26 -7.41 -15.52
C ARG A 209 -30.49 -8.04 -14.88
N PHE A 210 -30.54 -8.08 -13.54
CA PHE A 210 -31.70 -8.57 -12.82
C PHE A 210 -32.94 -7.68 -13.06
N ALA A 211 -32.79 -6.36 -12.96
CA ALA A 211 -33.89 -5.42 -13.21
C ALA A 211 -34.49 -5.51 -14.63
N HIS A 212 -33.68 -5.93 -15.61
CA HIS A 212 -34.11 -6.17 -16.98
C HIS A 212 -34.55 -7.63 -17.24
N GLY A 213 -34.65 -8.47 -16.22
CA GLY A 213 -35.07 -9.87 -16.35
C GLY A 213 -34.09 -10.78 -17.10
N LEU A 214 -32.83 -10.39 -17.20
CA LEU A 214 -31.80 -11.14 -17.93
C LEU A 214 -31.18 -12.27 -17.10
N ILE A 215 -31.27 -12.18 -15.77
CA ILE A 215 -30.77 -13.19 -14.83
C ILE A 215 -31.76 -13.39 -13.68
N THR A 216 -31.67 -14.52 -12.99
CA THR A 216 -32.45 -14.82 -11.79
C THR A 216 -31.76 -14.29 -10.54
N LEU A 217 -32.47 -14.27 -9.42
CA LEU A 217 -31.91 -13.91 -8.11
C LEU A 217 -30.81 -14.91 -7.70
N GLU A 218 -31.08 -16.20 -7.83
CA GLU A 218 -30.16 -17.28 -7.48
C GLU A 218 -28.86 -17.18 -8.29
N TYR A 219 -28.94 -16.86 -9.58
CA TYR A 219 -27.77 -16.62 -10.42
C TYR A 219 -26.96 -15.41 -9.91
N ALA A 220 -27.64 -14.32 -9.57
CA ALA A 220 -26.98 -13.12 -9.06
C ALA A 220 -26.26 -13.36 -7.73
N GLU A 221 -26.89 -14.13 -6.82
CA GLU A 221 -26.31 -14.52 -5.52
C GLU A 221 -25.06 -15.40 -5.72
N GLU A 222 -25.11 -16.36 -6.63
CA GLU A 222 -23.97 -17.25 -6.91
C GLU A 222 -22.82 -16.48 -7.56
N MET A 223 -23.07 -15.69 -8.59
CA MET A 223 -22.01 -14.95 -9.31
C MET A 223 -21.44 -13.82 -8.45
N GLY A 224 -22.27 -13.16 -7.64
CA GLY A 224 -21.79 -12.14 -6.68
C GLY A 224 -20.84 -12.69 -5.64
N CYS A 225 -20.98 -13.97 -5.27
CA CYS A 225 -20.06 -14.65 -4.36
C CYS A 225 -18.73 -15.02 -5.01
N LYS A 226 -18.70 -15.24 -6.33
CA LYS A 226 -17.57 -15.78 -7.08
C LYS A 226 -16.78 -14.73 -7.89
N ALA A 227 -16.84 -13.45 -7.51
CA ALA A 227 -16.20 -12.40 -8.28
C ALA A 227 -14.66 -12.46 -8.30
N CYS A 228 -14.03 -13.02 -7.28
CA CYS A 228 -12.58 -13.06 -7.10
C CYS A 228 -12.13 -14.47 -6.77
N GLY A 229 -11.34 -15.09 -7.64
CA GLY A 229 -10.87 -16.47 -7.51
C GLY A 229 -9.50 -16.64 -6.85
N SER A 230 -8.76 -15.57 -6.63
CA SER A 230 -7.48 -15.59 -5.92
C SER A 230 -7.45 -14.51 -4.83
N PRO A 231 -6.51 -14.62 -3.84
CA PRO A 231 -6.22 -13.50 -2.96
C PRO A 231 -5.92 -12.25 -3.81
N GLY A 232 -6.43 -11.12 -3.38
CA GLY A 232 -6.35 -9.90 -4.16
C GLY A 232 -4.92 -9.43 -4.42
N GLY A 233 -4.64 -8.63 -5.27
CA GLY A 233 -3.45 -7.89 -5.65
C GLY A 233 -3.87 -6.65 -6.39
N GLY A 234 -4.99 -6.71 -7.06
CA GLY A 234 -5.62 -5.60 -7.76
C GLY A 234 -6.89 -6.05 -8.45
N CYS A 235 -7.70 -5.10 -8.85
CA CYS A 235 -8.89 -5.36 -9.62
C CYS A 235 -8.53 -5.85 -11.03
N GLN A 236 -9.13 -6.93 -11.46
CA GLN A 236 -9.01 -7.46 -12.83
C GLN A 236 -9.74 -6.59 -13.88
N PHE A 237 -10.49 -5.59 -13.45
CA PHE A 237 -11.25 -4.72 -14.33
C PHE A 237 -10.35 -3.86 -15.22
N LEU A 238 -10.21 -4.25 -16.47
CA LEU A 238 -9.33 -3.61 -17.45
C LEU A 238 -9.85 -2.25 -17.94
N GLY A 239 -11.06 -1.89 -17.58
CA GLY A 239 -11.65 -0.59 -17.92
C GLY A 239 -10.96 0.60 -17.24
N THR A 240 -10.43 0.42 -16.02
CA THR A 240 -9.75 1.48 -15.27
C THR A 240 -8.57 0.97 -14.44
N ALA A 241 -8.83 0.08 -13.48
CA ALA A 241 -7.84 -0.33 -12.48
C ALA A 241 -6.64 -1.07 -13.09
N ALA A 242 -6.89 -2.10 -13.89
CA ALA A 242 -5.83 -2.87 -14.54
C ALA A 242 -5.17 -2.08 -15.71
N THR A 243 -5.92 -1.20 -16.38
CA THR A 243 -5.40 -0.36 -17.47
C THR A 243 -4.25 0.53 -16.98
N SER A 244 -4.32 1.08 -15.78
CA SER A 244 -3.26 1.94 -15.24
C SER A 244 -1.92 1.20 -15.08
N GLN A 245 -1.95 -0.13 -14.84
CA GLN A 245 -0.75 -0.96 -14.79
C GLN A 245 -0.10 -1.07 -16.17
N VAL A 246 -0.90 -1.30 -17.20
CA VAL A 246 -0.43 -1.36 -18.60
C VAL A 246 0.17 -0.03 -19.03
N VAL A 247 -0.46 1.09 -18.65
CA VAL A 247 0.07 2.43 -18.92
C VAL A 247 1.40 2.65 -18.20
N ALA A 248 1.52 2.24 -16.93
CA ALA A 248 2.77 2.36 -16.18
C ALA A 248 3.91 1.59 -16.85
N GLU A 249 3.65 0.38 -17.34
CA GLU A 249 4.63 -0.43 -18.05
C GLU A 249 4.98 0.19 -19.43
N ALA A 250 4.00 0.64 -20.19
CA ALA A 250 4.23 1.29 -21.48
C ALA A 250 5.06 2.59 -21.36
N LEU A 251 4.96 3.28 -20.21
CA LEU A 251 5.76 4.47 -19.91
C LEU A 251 7.15 4.13 -19.33
N GLY A 252 7.48 2.85 -19.14
CA GLY A 252 8.75 2.44 -18.55
C GLY A 252 8.88 2.75 -17.04
N LEU A 253 7.77 2.94 -16.35
CA LEU A 253 7.77 3.20 -14.91
C LEU A 253 7.81 1.92 -14.07
N THR A 254 7.53 0.77 -14.68
CA THR A 254 7.62 -0.56 -14.06
C THR A 254 8.59 -1.44 -14.85
N LEU A 255 9.02 -2.54 -14.24
CA LEU A 255 9.76 -3.56 -14.97
C LEU A 255 8.85 -4.23 -16.02
N PRO A 256 9.41 -4.69 -17.16
CA PRO A 256 8.65 -5.44 -18.15
C PRO A 256 7.96 -6.66 -17.54
N HIS A 257 6.73 -6.91 -17.97
CA HIS A 257 5.85 -8.00 -17.50
C HIS A 257 5.37 -7.87 -16.05
N SER A 258 5.41 -6.66 -15.47
CA SER A 258 4.83 -6.37 -14.16
C SER A 258 3.34 -6.10 -14.21
N ALA A 259 2.87 -5.49 -15.31
CA ALA A 259 1.46 -5.21 -15.49
C ALA A 259 0.65 -6.49 -15.56
N LEU A 260 -0.49 -6.52 -14.85
CA LEU A 260 -1.44 -7.62 -14.83
C LEU A 260 -0.86 -8.93 -14.27
N CYS A 261 0.24 -8.87 -13.54
CA CYS A 261 0.83 -10.04 -12.91
C CYS A 261 -0.19 -10.68 -11.95
N PRO A 262 -0.45 -12.02 -12.06
CA PRO A 262 -1.44 -12.68 -11.21
C PRO A 262 -1.02 -12.66 -9.75
N SER A 263 -1.85 -12.11 -8.88
CA SER A 263 -1.57 -12.04 -7.45
C SER A 263 -1.58 -13.43 -6.81
N GLY A 264 -0.65 -13.65 -5.88
CA GLY A 264 -0.48 -14.94 -5.22
C GLY A 264 0.42 -15.94 -5.96
N GLU A 265 0.77 -15.66 -7.21
CA GLU A 265 1.74 -16.48 -7.96
C GLU A 265 3.19 -16.09 -7.61
N PRO A 266 4.17 -17.02 -7.72
CA PRO A 266 5.57 -16.73 -7.38
C PRO A 266 6.15 -15.52 -8.12
N ILE A 267 5.78 -15.34 -9.40
CA ILE A 267 6.21 -14.19 -10.21
C ILE A 267 5.75 -12.86 -9.65
N TRP A 268 4.65 -12.82 -8.92
CA TRP A 268 4.09 -11.61 -8.34
C TRP A 268 5.00 -11.01 -7.25
N LEU A 269 5.52 -11.84 -6.34
CA LEU A 269 6.52 -11.42 -5.36
C LEU A 269 7.88 -11.15 -6.00
N ASP A 270 8.26 -11.95 -6.99
CA ASP A 270 9.51 -11.77 -7.74
C ASP A 270 9.57 -10.41 -8.44
N MET A 271 8.46 -9.88 -8.94
CA MET A 271 8.41 -8.53 -9.50
C MET A 271 8.78 -7.46 -8.48
N ALA A 272 8.31 -7.57 -7.22
CA ALA A 272 8.69 -6.64 -6.16
C ALA A 272 10.17 -6.77 -5.80
N HIS A 273 10.68 -8.00 -5.71
CA HIS A 273 12.10 -8.28 -5.48
C HIS A 273 12.96 -7.65 -6.57
N ARG A 274 12.72 -7.94 -7.84
CA ARG A 274 13.51 -7.41 -8.97
C ARG A 274 13.38 -5.89 -9.11
N SER A 275 12.23 -5.32 -8.78
CA SER A 275 12.06 -3.86 -8.76
C SER A 275 12.90 -3.19 -7.67
N ALA A 276 13.05 -3.85 -6.52
CA ALA A 276 13.94 -3.38 -5.45
C ALA A 276 15.42 -3.49 -5.84
N LEU A 277 15.80 -4.53 -6.61
CA LEU A 277 17.17 -4.64 -7.17
C LEU A 277 17.47 -3.56 -8.21
N ALA A 278 16.44 -3.07 -8.92
CA ALA A 278 16.61 -2.07 -9.98
C ALA A 278 16.68 -0.63 -9.44
N LEU A 279 16.23 -0.42 -8.20
CA LEU A 279 16.21 0.88 -7.55
C LEU A 279 17.56 1.23 -6.93
#